data_786bda9ccae6100fc708a79c40a58e3c
#
_entry.id   786bda9ccae6100fc708a79c40a58e3c
#
_cell.length_a   1.000
_cell.length_b   1.000
_cell.length_c   1.000
_cell.angle_alpha   90.00
_cell.angle_beta   90.00
_cell.angle_gamma   90.00
#
_symmetry.space_group_name_H-M   'P 1'
#
loop_
_entity.id
_entity.type
_entity.pdbx_description
1 polymer ?
#
loop_
_entity_poly.entity_id
_entity_poly.type
_entity_poly.pdbx_seq_one_letter_code
_entity_poly.pdbx_strand_id
1 'polypeptide(L)'
;MIYELRVYECLPGRLPALLKRFNDHTLALWDRHGIHQAGFFTTVVGESSNRLTYFVAWESLAEREVKWKAFTTDPAWLKVRDESERDGWPIFPASFSRQPPSRR
;
A
#
# COMPACT_ATOMS: atom_id res chain seq x y z
N MET A 1 -20.39 0.87 -6.69
CA MET A 1 -18.92 1.01 -6.69
C MET A 1 -18.50 1.80 -5.47
N ILE A 2 -17.49 1.32 -4.77
CA ILE A 2 -16.97 1.96 -3.56
C ILE A 2 -15.51 2.31 -3.80
N TYR A 3 -15.10 3.51 -3.37
CA TYR A 3 -13.71 3.94 -3.47
C TYR A 3 -13.14 4.07 -2.07
N GLU A 4 -12.03 3.38 -1.83
CA GLU A 4 -11.34 3.43 -0.55
C GLU A 4 -10.14 4.36 -0.70
N LEU A 5 -10.09 5.41 0.12
CA LEU A 5 -8.95 6.33 0.17
C LEU A 5 -7.91 5.77 1.13
N ARG A 6 -6.67 5.67 0.66
CA ARG A 6 -5.56 5.24 1.49
C ARG A 6 -4.46 6.29 1.44
N VAL A 7 -3.98 6.67 2.62
CA VAL A 7 -2.94 7.68 2.76
C VAL A 7 -1.81 7.06 3.58
N TYR A 8 -0.62 7.01 2.99
CA TYR A 8 0.57 6.48 3.65
C TYR A 8 1.56 7.60 3.89
N GLU A 9 2.00 7.73 5.12
CA GLU A 9 3.03 8.69 5.52
C GLU A 9 4.32 7.91 5.73
N CYS A 10 5.33 8.16 4.88
CA CYS A 10 6.62 7.47 4.95
C CYS A 10 7.56 8.24 5.87
N LEU A 11 8.56 7.52 6.39
CA LEU A 11 9.69 8.18 7.02
C LEU A 11 10.42 9.04 5.97
N PRO A 12 11.07 10.14 6.40
CA PRO A 12 11.76 11.02 5.46
C PRO A 12 12.73 10.26 4.55
N GLY A 13 12.63 10.51 3.25
CA GLY A 13 13.49 9.88 2.26
C GLY A 13 13.07 8.48 1.83
N ARG A 14 12.00 7.91 2.40
CA ARG A 14 11.58 6.55 2.06
C ARG A 14 10.43 6.47 1.06
N LEU A 15 9.85 7.59 0.66
CA LEU A 15 8.79 7.57 -0.36
C LEU A 15 9.25 6.91 -1.67
N PRO A 16 10.45 7.20 -2.20
CA PRO A 16 10.90 6.52 -3.42
C PRO A 16 10.93 4.99 -3.28
N ALA A 17 11.29 4.47 -2.11
CA ALA A 17 11.29 3.02 -1.89
C ALA A 17 9.88 2.44 -1.91
N LEU A 18 8.91 3.17 -1.34
CA LEU A 18 7.50 2.77 -1.38
C LEU A 18 6.97 2.77 -2.82
N LEU A 19 7.26 3.82 -3.58
CA LEU A 19 6.83 3.91 -4.97
C LEU A 19 7.44 2.78 -5.81
N LYS A 20 8.71 2.46 -5.57
CA LYS A 20 9.38 1.35 -6.24
C LYS A 20 8.70 0.03 -5.91
N ARG A 21 8.35 -0.19 -4.64
CA ARG A 21 7.63 -1.41 -4.21
C ARG A 21 6.30 -1.55 -4.94
N PHE A 22 5.52 -0.47 -5.05
CA PHE A 22 4.25 -0.48 -5.78
C PHE A 22 4.49 -0.81 -7.25
N ASN A 23 5.42 -0.13 -7.88
CA ASN A 23 5.68 -0.30 -9.31
C ASN A 23 6.21 -1.69 -9.65
N ASP A 24 7.13 -2.22 -8.84
CA ASP A 24 7.81 -3.47 -9.13
C ASP A 24 7.01 -4.70 -8.72
N HIS A 25 6.18 -4.59 -7.68
CA HIS A 25 5.57 -5.77 -7.07
C HIS A 25 4.09 -5.63 -6.74
N THR A 26 3.71 -4.56 -6.02
CA THR A 26 2.38 -4.47 -5.44
C THR A 26 1.28 -4.42 -6.49
N LEU A 27 1.46 -3.64 -7.56
CA LEU A 27 0.45 -3.52 -8.61
C LEU A 27 0.24 -4.84 -9.34
N ALA A 28 1.31 -5.60 -9.58
CA ALA A 28 1.20 -6.90 -10.22
C ALA A 28 0.45 -7.90 -9.32
N LEU A 29 0.73 -7.87 -8.01
CA LEU A 29 0.04 -8.72 -7.05
C LEU A 29 -1.43 -8.34 -6.93
N TRP A 30 -1.75 -7.05 -6.94
CA TRP A 30 -3.14 -6.59 -6.95
C TRP A 30 -3.88 -7.06 -8.18
N ASP A 31 -3.24 -6.98 -9.34
CA ASP A 31 -3.85 -7.47 -10.58
C ASP A 31 -4.19 -8.95 -10.47
N ARG A 32 -3.30 -9.73 -9.89
CA ARG A 32 -3.49 -11.16 -9.66
C ARG A 32 -4.65 -11.47 -8.73
N HIS A 33 -4.88 -10.61 -7.73
CA HIS A 33 -5.97 -10.77 -6.77
C HIS A 33 -7.25 -10.05 -7.17
N GLY A 34 -7.26 -9.40 -8.32
CA GLY A 34 -8.44 -8.68 -8.79
C GLY A 34 -8.71 -7.39 -8.02
N ILE A 35 -7.66 -6.77 -7.49
CA ILE A 35 -7.76 -5.50 -6.78
C ILE A 35 -7.44 -4.38 -7.77
N HIS A 36 -8.37 -3.42 -7.92
CA HIS A 36 -8.26 -2.35 -8.90
C HIS A 36 -7.94 -1.02 -8.22
N GLN A 37 -6.87 -0.37 -8.66
CA GLN A 37 -6.54 0.97 -8.20
C GLN A 37 -7.22 2.02 -9.09
N ALA A 38 -7.54 3.16 -8.50
CA ALA A 38 -8.22 4.25 -9.19
C ALA A 38 -7.43 5.56 -9.10
N GLY A 39 -6.12 5.46 -9.03
CA GLY A 39 -5.22 6.62 -9.06
C GLY A 39 -4.28 6.67 -7.89
N PHE A 40 -3.03 7.06 -8.18
CA PHE A 40 -1.98 7.28 -7.18
C PHE A 40 -1.50 8.71 -7.29
N PHE A 41 -1.30 9.35 -6.14
CA PHE A 41 -0.90 10.76 -6.09
C PHE A 41 0.18 10.97 -5.05
N THR A 42 1.19 11.76 -5.39
CA THR A 42 2.18 12.23 -4.45
C THR A 42 2.03 13.74 -4.27
N THR A 43 2.57 14.26 -3.17
CA THR A 43 2.43 15.68 -2.85
C THR A 43 3.59 16.47 -3.42
N VAL A 44 3.30 17.41 -4.31
CA VAL A 44 4.28 18.39 -4.80
C VAL A 44 4.26 19.61 -3.89
N VAL A 45 3.05 20.09 -3.59
CA VAL A 45 2.82 21.20 -2.66
C VAL A 45 1.71 20.78 -1.70
N GLY A 46 1.96 20.80 -0.40
CA GLY A 46 1.00 20.38 0.60
C GLY A 46 1.67 20.09 1.93
N GLU A 47 0.95 19.37 2.81
CA GLU A 47 1.41 19.13 4.18
C GLU A 47 2.69 18.29 4.27
N SER A 48 2.79 17.25 3.44
CA SER A 48 3.93 16.34 3.53
C SER A 48 4.33 15.82 2.15
N SER A 49 5.60 15.98 1.82
CA SER A 49 6.18 15.40 0.60
C SER A 49 6.51 13.91 0.76
N ASN A 50 6.34 13.35 1.95
CA ASN A 50 6.59 11.94 2.23
C ASN A 50 5.30 11.10 2.17
N ARG A 51 4.25 11.67 1.60
CA ARG A 51 2.92 11.06 1.58
C ARG A 51 2.58 10.48 0.22
N LEU A 52 2.04 9.27 0.24
CA LEU A 52 1.41 8.65 -0.92
C LEU A 52 -0.08 8.55 -0.67
N THR A 53 -0.87 9.09 -1.59
CA THR A 53 -2.33 9.02 -1.52
C THR A 53 -2.83 8.22 -2.71
N TYR A 54 -3.71 7.24 -2.48
CA TYR A 54 -4.28 6.50 -3.58
C TYR A 54 -5.68 5.99 -3.25
N PHE A 55 -6.39 5.59 -4.31
CA PHE A 55 -7.73 5.02 -4.20
C PHE A 55 -7.74 3.60 -4.70
N VAL A 56 -8.49 2.76 -4.02
CA VAL A 56 -8.80 1.40 -4.46
C VAL A 56 -10.29 1.31 -4.72
N ALA A 57 -10.67 0.75 -5.87
CA ALA A 57 -12.07 0.62 -6.26
C ALA A 57 -12.58 -0.79 -5.95
N TRP A 58 -13.77 -0.87 -5.33
CA TRP A 58 -14.42 -2.12 -4.97
C TRP A 58 -15.86 -2.12 -5.45
N GLU A 59 -16.36 -3.28 -5.87
CA GLU A 59 -17.78 -3.42 -6.19
C GLU A 59 -18.63 -3.40 -4.91
N SER A 60 -18.08 -3.94 -3.81
CA SER A 60 -18.78 -4.00 -2.53
C SER A 60 -17.79 -4.17 -1.39
N LEU A 61 -18.25 -3.96 -0.17
CA LEU A 61 -17.43 -4.22 1.02
C LEU A 61 -17.10 -5.70 1.17
N ALA A 62 -18.02 -6.57 0.77
CA ALA A 62 -17.79 -8.01 0.81
C ALA A 62 -16.64 -8.41 -0.13
N GLU A 63 -16.61 -7.85 -1.33
CA GLU A 63 -15.50 -8.07 -2.26
C GLU A 63 -14.18 -7.61 -1.66
N ARG A 64 -14.19 -6.43 -1.03
CA ARG A 64 -12.99 -5.89 -0.39
C ARG A 64 -12.44 -6.85 0.66
N GLU A 65 -13.29 -7.35 1.54
CA GLU A 65 -12.84 -8.24 2.60
C GLU A 65 -12.16 -9.50 2.06
N VAL A 66 -12.76 -10.13 1.07
CA VAL A 66 -12.24 -11.36 0.48
C VAL A 66 -10.92 -11.10 -0.23
N LYS A 67 -10.89 -10.12 -1.13
CA LYS A 67 -9.72 -9.86 -1.96
C LYS A 67 -8.58 -9.26 -1.17
N TRP A 68 -8.87 -8.34 -0.25
CA TRP A 68 -7.83 -7.72 0.56
C TRP A 68 -7.17 -8.73 1.49
N LYS A 69 -7.98 -9.59 2.11
CA LYS A 69 -7.45 -10.65 2.96
C LYS A 69 -6.56 -11.61 2.16
N ALA A 70 -7.00 -12.00 0.97
CA ALA A 70 -6.21 -12.89 0.11
C ALA A 70 -4.87 -12.26 -0.24
N PHE A 71 -4.85 -10.97 -0.56
CA PHE A 71 -3.62 -10.24 -0.86
C PHE A 71 -2.71 -10.13 0.35
N THR A 72 -3.22 -9.69 1.48
CA THR A 72 -2.40 -9.42 2.68
C THR A 72 -1.84 -10.68 3.31
N THR A 73 -2.41 -11.84 3.00
CA THR A 73 -1.90 -13.14 3.49
C THR A 73 -1.11 -13.90 2.41
N ASP A 74 -0.99 -13.34 1.21
CA ASP A 74 -0.23 -13.96 0.13
C ASP A 74 1.26 -13.99 0.49
N PRO A 75 1.92 -15.16 0.51
CA PRO A 75 3.34 -15.26 0.80
C PRO A 75 4.21 -14.38 -0.09
N ALA A 76 3.83 -14.21 -1.35
CA ALA A 76 4.56 -13.34 -2.28
C ALA A 76 4.55 -11.89 -1.81
N TRP A 77 3.41 -11.40 -1.32
CA TRP A 77 3.31 -10.06 -0.77
C TRP A 77 4.11 -9.91 0.53
N LEU A 78 4.01 -10.90 1.42
CA LEU A 78 4.72 -10.85 2.70
C LEU A 78 6.23 -10.78 2.48
N LYS A 79 6.73 -11.52 1.50
CA LYS A 79 8.15 -11.48 1.14
C LYS A 79 8.55 -10.10 0.62
N VAL A 80 7.79 -9.53 -0.29
CA VAL A 80 8.05 -8.21 -0.86
C VAL A 80 8.06 -7.14 0.23
N ARG A 81 7.05 -7.19 1.11
CA ARG A 81 6.94 -6.24 2.21
C ARG A 81 8.16 -6.31 3.12
N ASP A 82 8.53 -7.51 3.54
CA ASP A 82 9.66 -7.70 4.46
C ASP A 82 10.98 -7.26 3.83
N GLU A 83 11.23 -7.62 2.58
CA GLU A 83 12.45 -7.22 1.89
C GLU A 83 12.55 -5.71 1.72
N SER A 84 11.45 -5.06 1.34
CA SER A 84 11.46 -3.61 1.13
C SER A 84 11.64 -2.83 2.44
N GLU A 85 11.14 -3.37 3.55
CA GLU A 85 11.32 -2.73 4.85
C GLU A 85 12.73 -2.89 5.41
N ARG A 86 13.49 -3.88 4.93
CA ARG A 86 14.85 -4.13 5.38
C ARG A 86 15.92 -3.47 4.53
N ASP A 87 15.52 -2.88 3.39
CA ASP A 87 16.45 -2.24 2.47
C ASP A 87 16.81 -0.83 2.97
N GLY A 88 17.83 -0.76 3.83
CA GLY A 88 18.29 0.48 4.45
C GLY A 88 17.59 0.69 5.79
N TRP A 89 16.56 1.54 5.81
CA TRP A 89 15.75 1.75 7.01
C TRP A 89 14.27 1.53 6.67
N PRO A 90 13.41 1.34 7.69
CA PRO A 90 11.99 1.10 7.44
C PRO A 90 11.33 2.20 6.61
N ILE A 91 10.35 1.82 5.79
CA ILE A 91 9.59 2.79 5.00
C ILE A 91 8.63 3.57 5.91
N PHE A 92 8.04 2.89 6.88
CA PHE A 92 7.04 3.46 7.77
C PHE A 92 7.53 3.53 9.20
N PRO A 93 6.96 4.45 10.02
CA PRO A 93 7.22 4.46 11.45
C PRO A 93 6.86 3.11 12.09
N ALA A 94 7.56 2.74 13.17
CA ALA A 94 7.31 1.48 13.86
C ALA A 94 5.86 1.33 14.31
N SER A 95 5.23 2.43 14.74
CA SER A 95 3.82 2.41 15.14
C SER A 95 2.89 2.02 14.00
N PHE A 96 3.21 2.44 12.78
CA PHE A 96 2.42 2.09 11.60
C PHE A 96 2.58 0.60 11.27
N SER A 97 3.80 0.09 11.29
CA SER A 97 4.08 -1.30 10.90
C SER A 97 3.47 -2.31 11.86
N ARG A 98 3.08 -1.89 13.07
CA ARG A 98 2.43 -2.75 14.06
C ARG A 98 0.92 -2.81 13.90
N GLN A 99 0.33 -1.95 13.08
CA GLN A 99 -1.11 -1.93 12.89
C GLN A 99 -1.55 -3.11 12.02
N PRO A 100 -2.63 -3.81 12.40
CA PRO A 100 -3.16 -4.87 11.56
C PRO A 100 -3.63 -4.32 10.22
N PRO A 101 -3.34 -5.02 9.11
CA PRO A 101 -3.79 -4.56 7.78
C PRO A 101 -5.30 -4.36 7.68
N SER A 102 -6.06 -5.15 8.41
CA SER A 102 -7.53 -5.08 8.38
C SER A 102 -8.09 -3.78 8.92
N ARG A 103 -7.29 -2.96 9.59
CA ARG A 103 -7.72 -1.67 10.13
C ARG A 103 -7.60 -0.53 9.13
N ARG A 104 -7.16 -0.81 7.95
CA ARG A 104 -6.95 0.18 6.91
C ARG A 104 -8.14 0.34 6.01
#